data_4f3a32f9063d88ef31c4639420e6f4d3
#
_entry.id   4f3a32f9063d88ef31c4639420e6f4d3
#
_cell.length_a   1.000
_cell.length_b   1.000
_cell.length_c   1.000
_cell.angle_alpha   90.00
_cell.angle_beta   90.00
_cell.angle_gamma   90.00
#
_symmetry.space_group_name_H-M   'P 1'
#
loop_
_entity.id
_entity.type
_entity.pdbx_description
1 polymer ?
#
loop_
_entity_poly.entity_id
_entity_poly.type
_entity_poly.pdbx_seq_one_letter_code
_entity_poly.pdbx_strand_id
1 'polypeptide(L)'
;VYLMLKNTHAATLFKGLMVLALFMIICRWMNLHVISWLLEKSMTIIMVALPVVFQPELRRALEQIGRGRLFHKRSELDEQELEDMLDNVADAARIMGKHKVGALIVFERNSGLAERIETGVAIDGLVSSGLLQNIFVKDTPLHDGAVIVRGNRIMAASCLLPLTENRNLSQELGTRHRAAIGLSEQSDAIILVVSEETGTISVARNGEIMRYLSCLLYTSDAADE
;
A
#
# COMPACT_ATOMS: atom_id res chain seq x y z
N VAL A 1 -16.89 5.34 -8.73
CA VAL A 1 -17.46 5.13 -7.38
C VAL A 1 -18.27 3.84 -7.32
N TYR A 2 -19.12 3.53 -8.30
CA TYR A 2 -20.01 2.34 -8.29
C TYR A 2 -19.26 0.99 -8.37
N LEU A 3 -18.11 0.94 -9.02
CA LEU A 3 -17.31 -0.30 -9.20
C LEU A 3 -16.44 -0.65 -7.98
N MET A 4 -16.08 0.31 -7.15
CA MET A 4 -15.31 0.07 -5.92
C MET A 4 -16.13 -0.50 -4.76
N LEU A 5 -17.46 -0.30 -4.78
CA LEU A 5 -18.37 -0.79 -3.75
C LEU A 5 -18.76 -2.27 -3.88
N LYS A 6 -18.40 -2.94 -4.99
CA LYS A 6 -18.92 -4.27 -5.31
C LYS A 6 -18.36 -5.41 -4.44
N ASN A 7 -17.22 -5.21 -3.77
CA ASN A 7 -16.54 -6.27 -2.98
C ASN A 7 -16.31 -5.90 -1.51
N THR A 8 -17.00 -4.90 -0.95
CA THR A 8 -16.79 -4.50 0.44
C THR A 8 -17.93 -5.00 1.35
N HIS A 9 -17.60 -5.33 2.60
CA HIS A 9 -18.56 -5.68 3.66
C HIS A 9 -19.68 -4.64 3.80
N ALA A 10 -19.40 -3.36 3.49
CA ALA A 10 -20.37 -2.27 3.45
C ALA A 10 -21.50 -2.51 2.44
N ALA A 11 -21.24 -3.06 1.26
CA ALA A 11 -22.27 -3.34 0.25
C ALA A 11 -23.26 -4.42 0.70
N THR A 12 -22.77 -5.42 1.42
CA THR A 12 -23.59 -6.50 1.95
C THR A 12 -24.50 -6.00 3.08
N LEU A 13 -23.96 -5.16 3.97
CA LEU A 13 -24.72 -4.52 5.05
C LEU A 13 -25.78 -3.55 4.52
N PHE A 14 -25.47 -2.77 3.48
CA PHE A 14 -26.44 -1.88 2.85
C PHE A 14 -27.59 -2.64 2.20
N LYS A 15 -27.32 -3.78 1.56
CA LYS A 15 -28.37 -4.67 1.03
C LYS A 15 -29.24 -5.21 2.15
N GLY A 16 -28.66 -5.66 3.27
CA GLY A 16 -29.40 -6.13 4.44
C GLY A 16 -30.33 -5.04 5.02
N LEU A 17 -29.82 -3.82 5.14
CA LEU A 17 -30.59 -2.67 5.63
C LEU A 17 -31.75 -2.32 4.69
N MET A 18 -31.55 -2.36 3.36
CA MET A 18 -32.62 -2.15 2.37
C MET A 18 -33.72 -3.22 2.48
N VAL A 19 -33.34 -4.48 2.64
CA VAL A 19 -34.33 -5.58 2.82
C VAL A 19 -35.13 -5.38 4.09
N LEU A 20 -34.49 -4.96 5.18
CA LEU A 20 -35.17 -4.71 6.47
C LEU A 20 -36.10 -3.52 6.39
N ALA A 21 -35.73 -2.44 5.68
CA ALA A 21 -36.57 -1.29 5.42
C ALA A 21 -37.81 -1.66 4.56
N LEU A 22 -37.59 -2.46 3.51
CA LEU A 22 -38.68 -2.94 2.66
C LEU A 22 -39.67 -3.81 3.45
N PHE A 23 -39.15 -4.70 4.30
CA PHE A 23 -39.97 -5.54 5.17
C PHE A 23 -40.79 -4.69 6.17
N MET A 24 -40.23 -3.63 6.72
CA MET A 24 -40.94 -2.69 7.58
C MET A 24 -42.10 -2.01 6.85
N ILE A 25 -41.93 -1.60 5.60
CA ILE A 25 -43.00 -0.99 4.78
C ILE A 25 -44.13 -2.00 4.57
N ILE A 26 -43.82 -3.25 4.25
CA ILE A 26 -44.81 -4.32 4.05
C ILE A 26 -45.58 -4.58 5.34
N CYS A 27 -44.95 -4.65 6.51
CA CYS A 27 -45.59 -4.87 7.80
C CYS A 27 -46.54 -3.72 8.17
N ARG A 28 -46.17 -2.47 7.84
CA ARG A 28 -47.06 -1.29 8.01
C ARG A 28 -48.33 -1.39 7.12
N TRP A 29 -48.14 -1.84 5.89
CA TRP A 29 -49.27 -1.98 4.95
C TRP A 29 -50.24 -3.06 5.38
N MET A 30 -49.75 -4.12 6.03
CA MET A 30 -50.55 -5.22 6.58
C MET A 30 -51.14 -4.91 7.99
N ASN A 31 -50.96 -3.70 8.53
CA ASN A 31 -51.39 -3.29 9.86
C ASN A 31 -50.90 -4.15 11.01
N LEU A 32 -49.70 -4.74 10.88
CA LEU A 32 -49.03 -5.56 11.88
C LEU A 32 -48.33 -4.69 12.93
N HIS A 33 -49.14 -4.09 13.85
CA HIS A 33 -48.67 -3.06 14.76
C HIS A 33 -47.51 -3.51 15.69
N VAL A 34 -47.56 -4.74 16.20
CA VAL A 34 -46.55 -5.28 17.14
C VAL A 34 -45.22 -5.47 16.43
N ILE A 35 -45.26 -6.05 15.21
CA ILE A 35 -44.04 -6.33 14.43
C ILE A 35 -43.41 -5.00 13.94
N SER A 36 -44.26 -4.06 13.49
CA SER A 36 -43.79 -2.74 13.08
C SER A 36 -43.15 -1.97 14.22
N TRP A 37 -43.69 -2.03 15.42
CA TRP A 37 -43.10 -1.41 16.61
C TRP A 37 -41.73 -2.04 16.98
N LEU A 38 -41.61 -3.37 16.93
CA LEU A 38 -40.37 -4.09 17.19
C LEU A 38 -39.28 -3.74 16.15
N LEU A 39 -39.65 -3.68 14.88
CA LEU A 39 -38.74 -3.30 13.79
C LEU A 39 -38.27 -1.85 13.90
N GLU A 40 -39.15 -0.93 14.30
CA GLU A 40 -38.80 0.46 14.53
C GLU A 40 -37.78 0.61 15.67
N LYS A 41 -37.94 -0.13 16.77
CA LYS A 41 -36.96 -0.17 17.85
C LYS A 41 -35.63 -0.79 17.42
N SER A 42 -35.69 -1.86 16.65
CA SER A 42 -34.50 -2.50 16.08
C SER A 42 -33.74 -1.57 15.13
N MET A 43 -34.45 -0.82 14.26
CA MET A 43 -33.84 0.17 13.39
C MET A 43 -33.13 1.30 14.15
N THR A 44 -33.71 1.75 15.26
CA THR A 44 -33.05 2.76 16.11
C THR A 44 -31.74 2.24 16.69
N ILE A 45 -31.73 0.99 17.17
CA ILE A 45 -30.51 0.34 17.67
C ILE A 45 -29.45 0.20 16.57
N ILE A 46 -29.86 -0.24 15.38
CA ILE A 46 -28.96 -0.39 14.22
C ILE A 46 -28.37 0.96 13.82
N MET A 47 -29.18 2.03 13.81
CA MET A 47 -28.74 3.38 13.45
C MET A 47 -27.64 3.91 14.40
N VAL A 48 -27.72 3.57 15.69
CA VAL A 48 -26.70 3.92 16.69
C VAL A 48 -25.48 3.00 16.60
N ALA A 49 -25.69 1.69 16.36
CA ALA A 49 -24.62 0.71 16.27
C ALA A 49 -23.79 0.86 14.99
N LEU A 50 -24.40 1.31 13.88
CA LEU A 50 -23.74 1.42 12.58
C LEU A 50 -22.48 2.32 12.60
N PRO A 51 -22.49 3.54 13.13
CA PRO A 51 -21.28 4.36 13.25
C PRO A 51 -20.20 3.73 14.12
N VAL A 52 -20.58 2.99 15.16
CA VAL A 52 -19.63 2.30 16.04
C VAL A 52 -18.93 1.15 15.31
N VAL A 53 -19.69 0.35 14.56
CA VAL A 53 -19.12 -0.76 13.76
C VAL A 53 -18.25 -0.22 12.63
N PHE A 54 -18.62 0.88 12.00
CA PHE A 54 -17.86 1.52 10.92
C PHE A 54 -16.88 2.59 11.40
N GLN A 55 -16.62 2.68 12.70
CA GLN A 55 -15.66 3.64 13.26
C GLN A 55 -14.30 3.61 12.57
N PRO A 56 -13.65 2.43 12.33
CA PRO A 56 -12.37 2.38 11.63
C PRO A 56 -12.45 2.86 10.19
N GLU A 57 -13.52 2.53 9.46
CA GLU A 57 -13.70 2.96 8.07
C GLU A 57 -14.00 4.45 7.97
N LEU A 58 -14.83 4.97 8.88
CA LEU A 58 -15.14 6.40 8.97
C LEU A 58 -13.89 7.21 9.34
N ARG A 59 -13.07 6.71 10.28
CA ARG A 59 -11.80 7.33 10.63
C ARG A 59 -10.89 7.40 9.41
N ARG A 60 -10.70 6.30 8.68
CA ARG A 60 -9.91 6.27 7.44
C ARG A 60 -10.43 7.23 6.38
N ALA A 61 -11.75 7.26 6.18
CA ALA A 61 -12.37 8.19 5.22
C ALA A 61 -12.19 9.65 5.62
N LEU A 62 -12.34 9.98 6.91
CA LEU A 62 -12.12 11.32 7.45
C LEU A 62 -10.64 11.72 7.40
N GLU A 63 -9.74 10.80 7.68
CA GLU A 63 -8.29 11.01 7.53
C GLU A 63 -7.90 11.27 6.07
N GLN A 64 -8.48 10.52 5.12
CA GLN A 64 -8.30 10.79 3.69
C GLN A 64 -8.84 12.15 3.26
N ILE A 65 -9.96 12.60 3.82
CA ILE A 65 -10.53 13.93 3.57
C ILE A 65 -9.73 15.00 4.30
N GLY A 66 -9.37 14.76 5.57
CA GLY A 66 -8.66 15.71 6.43
C GLY A 66 -7.18 15.89 6.07
N ARG A 67 -6.51 14.83 5.61
CA ARG A 67 -5.15 14.88 5.04
C ARG A 67 -5.15 15.43 3.60
N GLY A 68 -6.30 15.93 3.16
CA GLY A 68 -6.56 16.80 2.02
C GLY A 68 -5.75 16.46 0.78
N ARG A 69 -6.37 15.83 -0.18
CA ARG A 69 -6.07 16.04 -1.61
C ARG A 69 -5.90 17.54 -1.98
N LEU A 70 -6.30 18.46 -1.07
CA LEU A 70 -6.27 19.91 -1.25
C LEU A 70 -4.96 20.56 -0.78
N PHE A 71 -4.13 19.89 0.04
CA PHE A 71 -2.89 20.49 0.59
C PHE A 71 -1.60 19.75 0.22
N HIS A 72 -1.66 18.51 -0.27
CA HIS A 72 -0.54 17.96 -0.99
C HIS A 72 -0.67 18.38 -2.46
N LYS A 73 -0.25 19.60 -2.74
CA LYS A 73 0.34 19.92 -4.03
C LYS A 73 1.42 18.85 -4.19
N ARG A 74 1.09 17.78 -4.92
CA ARG A 74 2.07 16.85 -5.45
C ARG A 74 3.09 17.81 -6.08
N SER A 75 4.24 17.98 -5.48
CA SER A 75 5.32 18.60 -6.22
C SER A 75 5.48 17.63 -7.39
N GLU A 76 4.93 18.01 -8.53
CA GLU A 76 5.33 17.41 -9.79
C GLU A 76 6.82 17.59 -9.73
N LEU A 77 7.53 16.48 -9.45
CA LEU A 77 8.95 16.46 -9.56
C LEU A 77 9.22 16.96 -10.96
N ASP A 78 10.10 17.92 -11.08
CA ASP A 78 10.63 18.31 -12.38
C ASP A 78 11.14 17.01 -13.03
N GLU A 79 10.91 16.85 -14.33
CA GLU A 79 11.27 15.62 -15.03
C GLU A 79 12.73 15.23 -14.75
N GLN A 80 13.57 16.23 -14.58
CA GLN A 80 14.98 16.11 -14.23
C GLN A 80 15.20 15.60 -12.79
N GLU A 81 14.43 16.07 -11.81
CA GLU A 81 14.49 15.55 -10.41
C GLU A 81 14.03 14.09 -10.32
N LEU A 82 13.07 13.71 -11.16
CA LEU A 82 12.60 12.32 -11.23
C LEU A 82 13.67 11.41 -11.86
N GLU A 83 14.30 11.82 -12.95
CA GLU A 83 15.40 11.09 -13.57
C GLU A 83 16.57 10.92 -12.60
N ASP A 84 17.03 12.00 -11.95
CA ASP A 84 18.09 11.94 -10.95
C ASP A 84 17.77 11.00 -9.79
N MET A 85 16.52 10.98 -9.34
CA MET A 85 16.08 10.08 -8.27
C MET A 85 16.09 8.62 -8.75
N LEU A 86 15.60 8.35 -9.95
CA LEU A 86 15.57 7.00 -10.54
C LEU A 86 16.99 6.47 -10.76
N ASP A 87 17.92 7.31 -11.24
CA ASP A 87 19.33 6.96 -11.43
C ASP A 87 19.99 6.60 -10.10
N ASN A 88 19.77 7.39 -9.06
CA ASN A 88 20.26 7.09 -7.71
C ASN A 88 19.74 5.77 -7.17
N VAL A 89 18.48 5.46 -7.41
CA VAL A 89 17.85 4.20 -6.99
C VAL A 89 18.41 3.01 -7.79
N ALA A 90 18.52 3.17 -9.11
CA ALA A 90 19.06 2.14 -10.00
C ALA A 90 20.52 1.82 -9.64
N ASP A 91 21.33 2.83 -9.36
CA ASP A 91 22.71 2.70 -8.96
C ASP A 91 22.83 1.98 -7.62
N ALA A 92 22.02 2.38 -6.61
CA ALA A 92 21.98 1.70 -5.32
C ALA A 92 21.56 0.23 -5.48
N ALA A 93 20.50 -0.04 -6.25
CA ALA A 93 20.02 -1.41 -6.49
C ALA A 93 21.06 -2.28 -7.17
N ARG A 94 21.78 -1.75 -8.17
CA ARG A 94 22.85 -2.42 -8.88
C ARG A 94 24.00 -2.77 -7.94
N ILE A 95 24.47 -1.83 -7.10
CA ILE A 95 25.54 -2.05 -6.13
C ILE A 95 25.11 -3.08 -5.08
N MET A 96 23.90 -2.93 -4.52
CA MET A 96 23.36 -3.88 -3.54
C MET A 96 23.18 -5.27 -4.15
N GLY A 97 22.71 -5.38 -5.39
CA GLY A 97 22.59 -6.65 -6.10
C GLY A 97 23.95 -7.35 -6.29
N LYS A 98 24.99 -6.61 -6.71
CA LYS A 98 26.34 -7.11 -6.86
C LYS A 98 26.92 -7.66 -5.55
N HIS A 99 26.63 -7.00 -4.43
CA HIS A 99 27.10 -7.41 -3.10
C HIS A 99 26.13 -8.34 -2.37
N LYS A 100 25.00 -8.71 -2.99
CA LYS A 100 23.92 -9.53 -2.40
C LYS A 100 23.40 -8.94 -1.10
N VAL A 101 23.23 -7.62 -1.07
CA VAL A 101 22.59 -6.90 0.02
C VAL A 101 21.09 -6.84 -0.27
N GLY A 102 20.29 -7.45 0.59
CA GLY A 102 18.83 -7.45 0.46
C GLY A 102 18.24 -6.07 0.70
N ALA A 103 17.41 -5.60 -0.22
CA ALA A 103 16.75 -4.30 -0.10
C ALA A 103 15.26 -4.38 -0.49
N LEU A 104 14.45 -3.52 0.13
CA LEU A 104 13.02 -3.40 -0.12
C LEU A 104 12.66 -1.91 -0.16
N ILE A 105 12.45 -1.36 -1.35
CA ILE A 105 12.21 0.07 -1.57
C ILE A 105 10.81 0.26 -2.16
N VAL A 106 9.98 1.04 -1.49
CA VAL A 106 8.59 1.31 -1.83
C VAL A 106 8.45 2.73 -2.34
N PHE A 107 7.93 2.89 -3.55
CA PHE A 107 7.58 4.20 -4.12
C PHE A 107 6.09 4.44 -3.92
N GLU A 108 5.76 5.37 -3.02
CA GLU A 108 4.39 5.80 -2.77
C GLU A 108 3.83 6.52 -4.00
N ARG A 109 2.64 6.12 -4.43
CA ARG A 109 1.92 6.74 -5.54
C ARG A 109 0.65 7.45 -5.04
N ASN A 110 -0.52 7.09 -5.61
CA ASN A 110 -1.79 7.75 -5.25
C ASN A 110 -2.35 7.27 -3.91
N SER A 111 -2.07 6.01 -3.56
CA SER A 111 -2.47 5.42 -2.28
C SER A 111 -1.48 5.83 -1.20
N GLY A 112 -1.92 6.64 -0.22
CA GLY A 112 -1.07 7.08 0.88
C GLY A 112 -0.61 5.92 1.76
N LEU A 113 0.67 5.88 2.11
CA LEU A 113 1.29 4.85 2.95
C LEU A 113 1.62 5.34 4.37
N ALA A 114 0.92 6.35 4.87
CA ALA A 114 1.19 6.97 6.17
C ALA A 114 1.17 5.95 7.33
N GLU A 115 0.21 5.02 7.35
CA GLU A 115 0.15 3.96 8.37
C GLU A 115 1.40 3.06 8.36
N ARG A 116 2.01 2.84 7.21
CA ARG A 116 3.24 2.04 7.07
C ARG A 116 4.48 2.85 7.45
N ILE A 117 4.52 4.13 7.11
CA ILE A 117 5.59 5.06 7.50
C ILE A 117 5.68 5.16 9.03
N GLU A 118 4.53 5.19 9.74
CA GLU A 118 4.46 5.26 11.20
C GLU A 118 5.04 4.02 11.91
N THR A 119 5.16 2.88 11.22
CA THR A 119 5.79 1.67 11.79
C THR A 119 7.31 1.69 11.76
N GLY A 120 7.90 2.58 10.96
CA GLY A 120 9.34 2.66 10.75
C GLY A 120 10.01 3.82 11.50
N VAL A 121 11.28 3.98 11.22
CA VAL A 121 12.10 5.10 11.72
C VAL A 121 12.04 6.23 10.71
N ALA A 122 11.56 7.41 11.13
CA ALA A 122 11.49 8.58 10.27
C ALA A 122 12.89 9.09 9.87
N ILE A 123 13.09 9.36 8.56
CA ILE A 123 14.37 9.83 8.02
C ILE A 123 14.22 11.23 7.42
N ASP A 124 13.19 11.43 6.59
CA ASP A 124 12.93 12.69 5.86
C ASP A 124 14.16 13.23 5.10
N GLY A 125 14.85 12.38 4.37
CA GLY A 125 16.06 12.68 3.60
C GLY A 125 15.85 12.60 2.09
N LEU A 126 16.65 13.33 1.31
CA LEU A 126 16.67 13.17 -0.15
C LEU A 126 17.16 11.78 -0.54
N VAL A 127 16.55 11.22 -1.60
CA VAL A 127 16.99 9.94 -2.16
C VAL A 127 18.38 10.12 -2.74
N SER A 128 19.30 9.29 -2.30
CA SER A 128 20.64 9.18 -2.88
C SER A 128 21.13 7.74 -2.80
N SER A 129 21.95 7.34 -3.76
CA SER A 129 22.51 5.99 -3.82
C SER A 129 23.27 5.64 -2.53
N GLY A 130 24.06 6.58 -1.99
CA GLY A 130 24.81 6.36 -0.74
C GLY A 130 23.91 6.21 0.49
N LEU A 131 22.82 6.97 0.60
CA LEU A 131 21.88 6.86 1.73
C LEU A 131 21.15 5.53 1.69
N LEU A 132 20.66 5.10 0.51
CA LEU A 132 19.99 3.80 0.35
C LEU A 132 20.93 2.65 0.70
N GLN A 133 22.16 2.67 0.22
CA GLN A 133 23.15 1.64 0.55
C GLN A 133 23.42 1.58 2.06
N ASN A 134 23.57 2.73 2.74
CA ASN A 134 23.80 2.78 4.18
C ASN A 134 22.60 2.27 5.00
N ILE A 135 21.38 2.53 4.57
CA ILE A 135 20.18 2.02 5.25
C ILE A 135 20.16 0.50 5.23
N PHE A 136 20.51 -0.14 4.10
CA PHE A 136 20.42 -1.58 3.93
C PHE A 136 21.71 -2.32 4.33
N VAL A 137 22.66 -1.64 4.96
CA VAL A 137 23.84 -2.33 5.54
C VAL A 137 23.37 -3.35 6.56
N LYS A 138 23.78 -4.61 6.36
CA LYS A 138 23.40 -5.72 7.22
C LYS A 138 23.80 -5.46 8.68
N ASP A 139 22.98 -5.96 9.60
CA ASP A 139 23.17 -5.85 11.05
C ASP A 139 23.09 -4.42 11.62
N THR A 140 22.53 -3.46 10.85
CA THR A 140 22.19 -2.12 11.34
C THR A 140 20.72 -2.01 11.72
N PRO A 141 20.32 -1.05 12.59
CA PRO A 141 18.91 -0.92 13.01
C PRO A 141 17.92 -0.61 11.90
N LEU A 142 18.37 -0.09 10.75
CA LEU A 142 17.50 0.38 9.66
C LEU A 142 17.31 -0.64 8.53
N HIS A 143 18.12 -1.71 8.49
CA HIS A 143 18.15 -2.61 7.33
C HIS A 143 17.00 -3.60 7.26
N ASP A 144 16.36 -3.89 8.41
CA ASP A 144 15.25 -4.84 8.49
C ASP A 144 13.92 -4.14 8.28
N GLY A 145 13.29 -4.42 7.16
CA GLY A 145 12.05 -3.79 6.72
C GLY A 145 12.18 -3.05 5.38
N ALA A 146 11.21 -2.17 5.12
CA ALA A 146 11.13 -1.42 3.88
C ALA A 146 11.55 0.05 4.07
N VAL A 147 12.12 0.61 3.02
CA VAL A 147 12.26 2.06 2.85
C VAL A 147 11.06 2.57 2.07
N ILE A 148 10.40 3.62 2.55
CA ILE A 148 9.29 4.26 1.85
C ILE A 148 9.74 5.61 1.31
N VAL A 149 9.61 5.76 -0.01
CA VAL A 149 9.95 6.97 -0.77
C VAL A 149 8.67 7.65 -1.21
N ARG A 150 8.60 8.97 -0.99
CA ARG A 150 7.54 9.86 -1.47
C ARG A 150 8.16 11.01 -2.26
N GLY A 151 7.83 11.09 -3.56
CA GLY A 151 8.53 12.00 -4.44
C GLY A 151 10.02 11.65 -4.50
N ASN A 152 10.89 12.62 -4.24
CA ASN A 152 12.34 12.45 -4.19
C ASN A 152 12.90 12.27 -2.76
N ARG A 153 12.03 11.96 -1.75
CA ARG A 153 12.46 11.86 -0.34
C ARG A 153 12.18 10.49 0.26
N ILE A 154 13.13 9.99 1.03
CA ILE A 154 12.97 8.84 1.91
C ILE A 154 12.22 9.32 3.15
N MET A 155 10.99 8.86 3.34
CA MET A 155 10.15 9.23 4.48
C MET A 155 10.54 8.46 5.74
N ALA A 156 10.71 7.15 5.63
CA ALA A 156 11.10 6.29 6.73
C ALA A 156 11.81 5.03 6.22
N ALA A 157 12.56 4.39 7.11
CA ALA A 157 13.18 3.08 6.91
C ALA A 157 12.71 2.09 7.99
N SER A 158 13.03 0.82 7.82
CA SER A 158 12.58 -0.27 8.73
C SER A 158 11.05 -0.34 8.86
N CYS A 159 10.31 -0.01 7.79
CA CYS A 159 8.85 -0.05 7.79
C CYS A 159 8.35 -1.48 7.62
N LEU A 160 7.29 -1.83 8.40
CA LEU A 160 6.64 -3.13 8.33
C LEU A 160 5.60 -3.16 7.19
N LEU A 161 5.72 -4.15 6.32
CA LEU A 161 4.78 -4.39 5.23
C LEU A 161 3.96 -5.66 5.45
N PRO A 162 2.74 -5.72 4.90
CA PRO A 162 1.94 -6.94 4.93
C PRO A 162 2.57 -7.99 4.02
N LEU A 163 2.55 -9.24 4.45
CA LEU A 163 2.94 -10.37 3.61
C LEU A 163 1.74 -10.83 2.79
N THR A 164 1.98 -11.24 1.55
CA THR A 164 0.94 -11.86 0.73
C THR A 164 0.50 -13.21 1.31
N GLU A 165 -0.81 -13.49 1.23
CA GLU A 165 -1.40 -14.77 1.61
C GLU A 165 -1.37 -15.81 0.46
N ASN A 166 -0.91 -15.42 -0.72
CA ASN A 166 -0.83 -16.30 -1.88
C ASN A 166 0.17 -17.43 -1.66
N ARG A 167 -0.34 -18.67 -1.54
CA ARG A 167 0.46 -19.88 -1.32
C ARG A 167 1.09 -20.44 -2.59
N ASN A 168 0.66 -19.97 -3.76
CA ASN A 168 1.13 -20.49 -5.06
C ASN A 168 2.43 -19.79 -5.53
N LEU A 169 3.06 -19.01 -4.68
CA LEU A 169 4.31 -18.35 -5.03
C LEU A 169 5.48 -19.33 -4.98
N SER A 170 6.42 -19.13 -5.89
CA SER A 170 7.68 -19.91 -5.91
C SER A 170 8.37 -19.88 -4.54
N GLN A 171 8.92 -21.03 -4.12
CA GLN A 171 9.69 -21.15 -2.87
C GLN A 171 10.98 -20.31 -2.88
N GLU A 172 11.44 -19.90 -4.06
CA GLU A 172 12.60 -19.01 -4.22
C GLU A 172 12.36 -17.57 -3.78
N LEU A 173 11.09 -17.20 -3.50
CA LEU A 173 10.74 -15.85 -3.08
C LEU A 173 10.85 -15.73 -1.56
N GLY A 174 11.88 -15.04 -1.08
CA GLY A 174 12.09 -14.74 0.33
C GLY A 174 11.05 -13.76 0.91
N THR A 175 11.21 -13.44 2.19
CA THR A 175 10.28 -12.58 2.95
C THR A 175 10.09 -11.20 2.32
N ARG A 176 11.16 -10.56 1.82
CA ARG A 176 11.10 -9.24 1.14
C ARG A 176 10.26 -9.29 -0.13
N HIS A 177 10.35 -10.36 -0.91
CA HIS A 177 9.51 -10.52 -2.11
C HIS A 177 8.03 -10.70 -1.74
N ARG A 178 7.74 -11.49 -0.71
CA ARG A 178 6.37 -11.69 -0.21
C ARG A 178 5.77 -10.42 0.35
N ALA A 179 6.58 -9.60 1.02
CA ALA A 179 6.18 -8.29 1.51
C ALA A 179 5.89 -7.30 0.36
N ALA A 180 6.73 -7.32 -0.68
CA ALA A 180 6.52 -6.51 -1.87
C ALA A 180 5.21 -6.86 -2.58
N ILE A 181 4.93 -8.14 -2.80
CA ILE A 181 3.67 -8.59 -3.39
C ILE A 181 2.50 -8.20 -2.50
N GLY A 182 2.57 -8.48 -1.19
CA GLY A 182 1.48 -8.20 -0.25
C GLY A 182 1.11 -6.71 -0.16
N LEU A 183 2.08 -5.80 -0.21
CA LEU A 183 1.79 -4.38 -0.29
C LEU A 183 1.22 -3.99 -1.66
N SER A 184 1.73 -4.55 -2.75
CA SER A 184 1.25 -4.26 -4.11
C SER A 184 -0.16 -4.77 -4.40
N GLU A 185 -0.67 -5.75 -3.63
CA GLU A 185 -2.06 -6.21 -3.65
C GLU A 185 -3.02 -5.18 -3.02
N GLN A 186 -2.52 -4.39 -2.06
CA GLN A 186 -3.32 -3.46 -1.25
C GLN A 186 -3.19 -1.99 -1.67
N SER A 187 -2.21 -1.67 -2.52
CA SER A 187 -1.90 -0.29 -2.94
C SER A 187 -1.43 -0.25 -4.39
N ASP A 188 -1.42 0.96 -4.96
CA ASP A 188 -0.85 1.23 -6.29
C ASP A 188 0.65 1.56 -6.25
N ALA A 189 1.31 1.31 -5.13
CA ALA A 189 2.73 1.52 -4.96
C ALA A 189 3.55 0.64 -5.93
N ILE A 190 4.72 1.12 -6.28
CA ILE A 190 5.73 0.33 -7.01
C ILE A 190 6.79 -0.07 -5.99
N ILE A 191 7.14 -1.35 -5.94
CA ILE A 191 8.07 -1.87 -4.94
C ILE A 191 9.24 -2.54 -5.63
N LEU A 192 10.45 -2.03 -5.36
CA LEU A 192 11.70 -2.61 -5.84
C LEU A 192 12.28 -3.52 -4.75
N VAL A 193 12.70 -4.71 -5.16
CA VAL A 193 13.28 -5.72 -4.26
C VAL A 193 14.65 -6.14 -4.82
N VAL A 194 15.65 -6.14 -3.95
CA VAL A 194 16.94 -6.77 -4.21
C VAL A 194 17.06 -8.03 -3.35
N SER A 195 17.31 -9.16 -3.99
CA SER A 195 17.46 -10.46 -3.30
C SER A 195 18.82 -10.55 -2.60
N GLU A 196 18.81 -10.89 -1.32
CA GLU A 196 20.06 -11.15 -0.57
C GLU A 196 20.72 -12.50 -0.93
N GLU A 197 19.96 -13.42 -1.52
CA GLU A 197 20.47 -14.73 -1.90
C GLU A 197 21.12 -14.70 -3.29
N THR A 198 20.41 -14.12 -4.25
CA THR A 198 20.79 -14.16 -5.68
C THR A 198 21.37 -12.84 -6.19
N GLY A 199 21.08 -11.72 -5.52
CA GLY A 199 21.36 -10.36 -6.02
C GLY A 199 20.39 -9.90 -7.10
N THR A 200 19.38 -10.70 -7.44
CA THR A 200 18.39 -10.38 -8.48
C THR A 200 17.55 -9.18 -8.08
N ILE A 201 17.38 -8.25 -9.00
CA ILE A 201 16.49 -7.10 -8.85
C ILE A 201 15.12 -7.46 -9.43
N SER A 202 14.07 -7.17 -8.67
CA SER A 202 12.69 -7.44 -9.04
C SER A 202 11.82 -6.23 -8.73
N VAL A 203 10.72 -6.05 -9.48
CA VAL A 203 9.71 -5.02 -9.20
C VAL A 203 8.35 -5.67 -9.02
N ALA A 204 7.67 -5.33 -7.93
CA ALA A 204 6.29 -5.74 -7.67
C ALA A 204 5.32 -4.59 -7.91
N ARG A 205 4.20 -4.90 -8.58
CA ARG A 205 3.10 -3.98 -8.86
C ARG A 205 1.80 -4.75 -9.07
N ASN A 206 0.69 -4.27 -8.51
CA ASN A 206 -0.65 -4.85 -8.66
C ASN A 206 -0.74 -6.36 -8.31
N GLY A 207 0.00 -6.82 -7.30
CA GLY A 207 0.02 -8.24 -6.89
C GLY A 207 0.94 -9.14 -7.73
N GLU A 208 1.59 -8.60 -8.75
CA GLU A 208 2.51 -9.32 -9.62
C GLU A 208 3.96 -8.90 -9.39
N ILE A 209 4.89 -9.81 -9.62
CA ILE A 209 6.33 -9.53 -9.50
C ILE A 209 7.05 -9.84 -10.81
N MET A 210 7.76 -8.84 -11.33
CA MET A 210 8.66 -8.97 -12.47
C MET A 210 10.09 -9.14 -11.97
N ARG A 211 10.75 -10.22 -12.40
CA ARG A 211 12.13 -10.60 -11.97
C ARG A 211 13.14 -10.30 -13.07
N TYR A 212 14.40 -10.27 -12.69
CA TYR A 212 15.56 -10.18 -13.62
C TYR A 212 15.66 -8.85 -14.37
N LEU A 213 15.34 -7.74 -13.71
CA LEU A 213 15.47 -6.39 -14.30
C LEU A 213 16.93 -5.96 -14.51
N SER A 214 17.90 -6.66 -13.92
CA SER A 214 19.31 -6.41 -14.13
C SER A 214 19.74 -6.49 -15.61
N CYS A 215 19.04 -7.27 -16.43
CA CYS A 215 19.33 -7.37 -17.87
C CYS A 215 18.87 -6.14 -18.66
N LEU A 216 17.82 -5.45 -18.21
CA LEU A 216 17.28 -4.25 -18.88
C LEU A 216 18.09 -2.99 -18.53
N LEU A 217 18.73 -2.94 -17.36
CA LEU A 217 19.61 -1.83 -16.98
C LEU A 217 20.95 -1.84 -17.73
N TYR A 218 21.40 -2.99 -18.25
CA TYR A 218 22.61 -3.09 -19.08
C TYR A 218 22.38 -2.76 -20.55
N THR A 219 21.12 -2.78 -21.03
CA THR A 219 20.83 -2.49 -22.44
C THR A 219 20.67 -1.00 -22.75
N SER A 220 20.45 -0.14 -21.76
CA SER A 220 20.44 1.31 -21.97
C SER A 220 21.85 1.88 -22.15
N ASP A 221 22.84 1.36 -21.40
CA ASP A 221 24.25 1.78 -21.51
C ASP A 221 24.94 1.30 -22.82
N ALA A 222 24.38 0.28 -23.49
CA ALA A 222 24.91 -0.23 -24.75
C ALA A 222 24.33 0.41 -26.01
N ALA A 223 23.36 1.32 -25.85
CA ALA A 223 22.74 2.04 -26.96
C ALA A 223 23.37 3.44 -27.20
N ASP A 224 24.23 3.89 -26.27
CA ASP A 224 24.92 5.20 -26.31
C ASP A 224 26.42 5.10 -26.69
N GLU A 225 26.92 3.92 -27.08
CA GLU A 225 28.21 3.71 -27.77
C GLU A 225 27.96 3.37 -29.26
#